data_d440cadcb491e52dc302ee43d3982289
#
_entry.id   d440cadcb491e52dc302ee43d3982289
#
_cell.length_a   1.000
_cell.length_b   1.000
_cell.length_c   1.000
_cell.angle_alpha   90.00
_cell.angle_beta   90.00
_cell.angle_gamma   90.00
#
_symmetry.space_group_name_H-M   'P 1'
#
loop_
_entity.id
_entity.type
_entity.pdbx_description
1 polymer ?
#
loop_
_entity_poly.entity_id
_entity_poly.type
_entity_poly.pdbx_seq_one_letter_code
_entity_poly.pdbx_strand_id
1 'polypeptide(L)'
;MSNQQEPMQRLTLPYRWSSQGLRGWVTVIVGLGLISGMGSPVLAHIPRIQPNPLLLSQNGIQNAIIHIDPNTGDDGTSTGSQTSPYRSITYALQKVQPGTVIQLNPGTYSQETGEVFPLSLKDGITLQGNEATNGQDIVIMGGGNFVSPTFARQNATIKTQGNSQIIGVTVTNPNTRGTGLWIESSSPVVSGCTFIESKRDGIFITSESNPKIQSNIFVQNAGNGISIARSGAGEIRNNVFQNTGFGISVNDEASPTITENKIIENRDGIVISHQAKPILRNNLIENNQRDGVVAISQAQPDLGTVDSPGQNIIRSNGRYDVYNATRGYTITVIGNEIDQTRISGAAEF
;
A
#
# COMPACT_ATOMS: atom_id res chain seq x y z
N MET A 1 44.26 -14.83 -13.14
CA MET A 1 42.98 -14.42 -13.76
C MET A 1 42.26 -13.62 -12.71
N SER A 2 42.31 -12.28 -12.81
CA SER A 2 41.84 -11.34 -11.82
C SER A 2 40.36 -11.04 -12.08
N ASN A 3 39.50 -11.36 -11.11
CA ASN A 3 38.13 -10.93 -11.08
C ASN A 3 38.09 -9.46 -10.64
N GLN A 4 37.82 -8.57 -11.59
CA GLN A 4 37.47 -7.18 -11.29
C GLN A 4 35.97 -7.12 -11.07
N GLN A 5 35.54 -6.83 -9.85
CA GLN A 5 34.19 -6.40 -9.53
C GLN A 5 34.01 -4.93 -9.96
N GLU A 6 33.11 -4.70 -10.90
CA GLU A 6 32.69 -3.35 -11.26
C GLU A 6 31.87 -2.69 -10.10
N PRO A 7 32.07 -1.41 -9.82
CA PRO A 7 31.33 -0.73 -8.79
C PRO A 7 29.89 -0.44 -9.25
N MET A 8 28.94 -0.75 -8.37
CA MET A 8 27.52 -0.47 -8.53
C MET A 8 27.29 1.02 -8.83
N GLN A 9 26.81 1.32 -10.04
CA GLN A 9 26.42 2.68 -10.42
C GLN A 9 25.20 3.13 -9.60
N ARG A 10 25.31 4.26 -8.93
CA ARG A 10 24.18 4.93 -8.26
C ARG A 10 23.16 5.32 -9.32
N LEU A 11 21.98 4.69 -9.27
CA LEU A 11 20.81 5.12 -10.03
C LEU A 11 20.27 6.42 -9.42
N THR A 12 20.62 7.54 -10.04
CA THR A 12 19.91 8.81 -9.80
C THR A 12 18.65 8.82 -10.65
N LEU A 13 17.50 8.73 -10.02
CA LEU A 13 16.20 8.88 -10.68
C LEU A 13 15.99 10.35 -11.08
N PRO A 14 15.81 10.69 -12.36
CA PRO A 14 15.49 12.04 -12.77
C PRO A 14 13.97 12.24 -12.76
N TYR A 15 13.37 12.51 -11.60
CA TYR A 15 12.01 13.02 -11.56
C TYR A 15 11.86 14.11 -10.51
N ARG A 16 11.93 15.37 -11.00
CA ARG A 16 11.53 16.54 -10.24
C ARG A 16 10.05 16.80 -10.50
N TRP A 17 9.21 16.62 -9.50
CA TRP A 17 7.85 17.12 -9.50
C TRP A 17 7.84 18.60 -9.15
N SER A 18 7.34 19.43 -10.05
CA SER A 18 7.05 20.84 -9.75
C SER A 18 5.67 20.91 -9.08
N SER A 19 5.65 21.23 -7.79
CA SER A 19 4.43 21.60 -7.08
C SER A 19 4.02 23.01 -7.47
N GLN A 20 3.01 23.17 -8.33
CA GLN A 20 2.27 24.43 -8.44
C GLN A 20 1.06 24.35 -7.52
N GLY A 21 1.15 25.00 -6.37
CA GLY A 21 0.08 25.12 -5.40
C GLY A 21 -0.96 26.13 -5.84
N LEU A 22 -2.22 25.73 -5.83
CA LEU A 22 -3.36 26.65 -5.80
C LEU A 22 -3.58 27.08 -4.32
N ARG A 23 -3.24 28.32 -4.02
CA ARG A 23 -3.64 28.97 -2.77
C ARG A 23 -5.02 29.60 -2.97
N GLY A 24 -6.07 28.95 -2.45
CA GLY A 24 -7.37 29.53 -2.29
C GLY A 24 -7.49 30.17 -0.90
N TRP A 25 -7.67 31.50 -0.86
CA TRP A 25 -7.97 32.24 0.36
C TRP A 25 -9.49 32.18 0.63
N VAL A 26 -9.89 31.61 1.76
CA VAL A 26 -11.26 31.73 2.27
C VAL A 26 -11.24 32.81 3.32
N THR A 27 -11.89 33.95 3.02
CA THR A 27 -12.13 35.04 3.96
C THR A 27 -13.44 34.78 4.70
N VAL A 28 -13.38 34.54 6.01
CA VAL A 28 -14.54 34.47 6.87
C VAL A 28 -14.82 35.87 7.40
N ILE A 29 -15.98 36.45 7.02
CA ILE A 29 -16.48 37.71 7.58
C ILE A 29 -17.36 37.38 8.79
N VAL A 30 -16.92 37.78 9.98
CA VAL A 30 -17.74 37.75 11.20
C VAL A 30 -18.49 39.09 11.32
N GLY A 31 -19.79 39.06 11.12
CA GLY A 31 -20.66 40.21 11.33
C GLY A 31 -21.04 40.33 12.81
N LEU A 32 -20.65 41.43 13.46
CA LEU A 32 -21.18 41.85 14.76
C LEU A 32 -22.50 42.60 14.56
N GLY A 33 -23.59 42.03 15.07
CA GLY A 33 -24.86 42.71 15.21
C GLY A 33 -25.06 43.22 16.65
N LEU A 34 -25.06 44.53 16.84
CA LEU A 34 -25.46 45.20 18.09
C LEU A 34 -26.97 45.32 18.14
N ILE A 35 -27.62 44.79 19.18
CA ILE A 35 -28.98 45.13 19.55
C ILE A 35 -28.96 45.59 21.00
N SER A 36 -29.26 46.88 21.19
CA SER A 36 -29.53 47.52 22.47
C SER A 36 -31.00 47.31 22.90
N GLY A 37 -31.22 46.79 24.09
CA GLY A 37 -32.54 46.70 24.70
C GLY A 37 -32.43 46.69 26.23
N MET A 38 -32.85 47.79 26.86
CA MET A 38 -32.91 47.97 28.33
C MET A 38 -33.99 47.09 28.95
N GLY A 39 -33.67 46.46 30.07
CA GLY A 39 -34.61 45.77 30.91
C GLY A 39 -33.89 45.10 32.07
N SER A 40 -33.93 45.75 33.27
CA SER A 40 -33.40 45.15 34.50
C SER A 40 -34.36 44.09 35.01
N PRO A 41 -33.87 42.89 35.38
CA PRO A 41 -34.59 42.08 36.33
C PRO A 41 -33.76 41.79 37.61
N VAL A 42 -34.52 41.74 38.69
CA VAL A 42 -34.18 41.37 40.04
C VAL A 42 -33.33 40.10 40.15
N LEU A 43 -32.21 40.22 40.84
CA LEU A 43 -31.32 39.10 41.17
C LEU A 43 -31.94 38.20 42.25
N ALA A 44 -32.40 37.02 41.85
CA ALA A 44 -32.58 35.91 42.75
C ALA A 44 -31.22 35.19 42.95
N HIS A 45 -30.76 35.13 44.18
CA HIS A 45 -29.52 34.50 44.56
C HIS A 45 -29.69 32.96 44.49
N ILE A 46 -29.17 32.35 43.41
CA ILE A 46 -29.03 30.88 43.28
C ILE A 46 -27.61 30.52 43.74
N PRO A 47 -27.42 29.59 44.71
CA PRO A 47 -26.09 29.19 45.10
C PRO A 47 -25.39 28.48 43.91
N ARG A 48 -24.24 29.02 43.51
CA ARG A 48 -23.35 28.38 42.52
C ARG A 48 -22.84 27.07 43.10
N ILE A 49 -23.40 25.98 42.63
CA ILE A 49 -22.72 24.66 42.72
C ILE A 49 -21.52 24.75 41.80
N GLN A 50 -20.32 24.81 42.37
CA GLN A 50 -19.09 24.66 41.62
C GLN A 50 -19.07 23.23 41.08
N PRO A 51 -19.00 22.99 39.75
CA PRO A 51 -18.73 21.64 39.28
C PRO A 51 -17.31 21.30 39.71
N ASN A 52 -17.19 20.25 40.52
CA ASN A 52 -15.95 19.60 40.81
C ASN A 52 -15.29 19.27 39.46
N PRO A 53 -14.06 19.75 39.15
CA PRO A 53 -13.35 19.29 37.96
C PRO A 53 -13.02 17.84 38.18
N LEU A 54 -13.92 16.95 37.73
CA LEU A 54 -13.52 15.59 37.43
C LEU A 54 -12.36 15.74 36.42
N LEU A 55 -11.16 15.52 36.93
CA LEU A 55 -9.99 15.25 36.14
C LEU A 55 -10.31 14.00 35.31
N LEU A 56 -10.96 14.21 34.17
CA LEU A 56 -10.87 13.29 33.04
C LEU A 56 -9.39 13.32 32.65
N SER A 57 -8.63 12.44 33.28
CA SER A 57 -7.37 11.99 32.74
C SER A 57 -7.69 11.45 31.34
N GLN A 58 -7.59 12.30 30.33
CA GLN A 58 -7.40 11.86 28.96
C GLN A 58 -5.99 11.23 28.94
N ASN A 59 -5.89 10.00 29.41
CA ASN A 59 -4.86 9.10 28.96
C ASN A 59 -5.15 8.88 27.47
N GLY A 60 -4.78 9.84 26.64
CA GLY A 60 -4.48 9.57 25.25
C GLY A 60 -3.46 8.44 25.29
N ILE A 61 -3.80 7.30 24.71
CA ILE A 61 -2.88 6.19 24.50
C ILE A 61 -1.73 6.79 23.68
N GLN A 62 -0.69 7.25 24.36
CA GLN A 62 0.55 7.61 23.69
C GLN A 62 1.11 6.28 23.21
N ASN A 63 1.03 6.04 21.88
CA ASN A 63 1.65 4.87 21.29
C ASN A 63 3.13 4.86 21.68
N ALA A 64 3.58 3.77 22.27
CA ALA A 64 5.00 3.61 22.59
C ALA A 64 5.79 3.67 21.27
N ILE A 65 6.81 4.52 21.21
CA ILE A 65 7.70 4.61 20.05
C ILE A 65 9.02 3.94 20.39
N ILE A 66 9.43 3.01 19.53
CA ILE A 66 10.75 2.36 19.60
C ILE A 66 11.53 2.77 18.35
N HIS A 67 12.73 3.28 18.53
CA HIS A 67 13.63 3.70 17.47
C HIS A 67 14.61 2.60 17.09
N ILE A 68 14.79 2.43 15.78
CA ILE A 68 15.72 1.47 15.18
C ILE A 68 16.70 2.21 14.28
N ASP A 69 17.99 1.90 14.41
CA ASP A 69 19.04 2.41 13.55
C ASP A 69 20.00 1.28 13.17
N PRO A 70 20.03 0.85 11.90
CA PRO A 70 20.86 -0.28 11.49
C PRO A 70 22.36 0.01 11.50
N ASN A 71 22.75 1.31 11.56
CA ASN A 71 24.12 1.77 11.51
C ASN A 71 24.73 1.99 12.90
N THR A 72 23.96 2.58 13.83
CA THR A 72 24.45 3.02 15.14
C THR A 72 23.77 2.32 16.31
N GLY A 73 22.67 1.61 16.07
CA GLY A 73 21.90 0.91 17.09
C GLY A 73 22.60 -0.33 17.66
N ASP A 74 22.17 -0.76 18.84
CA ASP A 74 22.69 -1.93 19.53
C ASP A 74 21.54 -2.71 20.21
N ASP A 75 21.39 -3.98 19.86
CA ASP A 75 20.31 -4.83 20.41
C ASP A 75 20.62 -5.35 21.83
N GLY A 76 21.86 -5.29 22.28
CA GLY A 76 22.30 -5.79 23.59
C GLY A 76 22.22 -4.77 24.72
N THR A 77 22.56 -3.52 24.44
CA THR A 77 22.75 -2.47 25.46
C THR A 77 21.80 -1.29 25.33
N SER A 78 21.14 -1.11 24.18
CA SER A 78 20.23 0.01 23.92
C SER A 78 18.87 -0.15 24.56
N THR A 79 18.16 0.97 24.72
CA THR A 79 16.81 1.03 25.33
C THR A 79 15.68 1.12 24.32
N GLY A 80 15.99 1.32 23.03
CA GLY A 80 15.01 1.59 21.99
C GLY A 80 14.51 3.03 21.96
N SER A 81 15.14 3.94 22.72
CA SER A 81 14.85 5.37 22.66
C SER A 81 15.52 6.02 21.44
N GLN A 82 15.15 7.26 21.10
CA GLN A 82 15.73 7.98 19.99
C GLN A 82 17.26 8.19 20.13
N THR A 83 17.76 8.35 21.33
CA THR A 83 19.20 8.55 21.62
C THR A 83 19.95 7.23 21.88
N SER A 84 19.23 6.12 22.02
CA SER A 84 19.78 4.78 22.25
C SER A 84 18.93 3.75 21.51
N PRO A 85 18.94 3.79 20.14
CA PRO A 85 18.06 2.95 19.30
C PRO A 85 18.52 1.49 19.32
N TYR A 86 17.59 0.56 19.12
CA TYR A 86 17.94 -0.80 18.77
C TYR A 86 18.51 -0.87 17.36
N ARG A 87 19.23 -1.94 17.04
CA ARG A 87 19.84 -2.14 15.73
C ARG A 87 18.88 -2.75 14.73
N SER A 88 18.12 -3.78 15.14
CA SER A 88 17.31 -4.57 14.24
C SER A 88 15.81 -4.46 14.51
N ILE A 89 15.02 -4.51 13.43
CA ILE A 89 13.57 -4.67 13.50
C ILE A 89 13.23 -6.00 14.17
N THR A 90 14.00 -7.04 13.87
CA THR A 90 13.85 -8.38 14.44
C THR A 90 13.86 -8.35 15.96
N TYR A 91 14.80 -7.64 16.57
CA TYR A 91 14.88 -7.51 18.00
C TYR A 91 13.70 -6.71 18.57
N ALA A 92 13.35 -5.59 17.93
CA ALA A 92 12.23 -4.78 18.35
C ALA A 92 10.91 -5.57 18.35
N LEU A 93 10.64 -6.37 17.31
CA LEU A 93 9.43 -7.20 17.20
C LEU A 93 9.26 -8.21 18.33
N GLN A 94 10.33 -8.57 19.06
CA GLN A 94 10.26 -9.41 20.26
C GLN A 94 9.79 -8.64 21.50
N LYS A 95 10.00 -7.32 21.54
CA LYS A 95 9.77 -6.45 22.70
C LYS A 95 8.44 -5.69 22.65
N VAL A 96 7.89 -5.47 21.44
CA VAL A 96 6.72 -4.60 21.24
C VAL A 96 5.40 -5.25 21.66
N GLN A 97 4.46 -4.39 22.04
CA GLN A 97 3.07 -4.72 22.33
C GLN A 97 2.16 -4.03 21.28
N PRO A 98 0.92 -4.49 21.07
CA PRO A 98 -0.04 -3.77 20.22
C PRO A 98 -0.13 -2.28 20.55
N GLY A 99 -0.19 -1.43 19.53
CA GLY A 99 -0.13 0.01 19.65
C GLY A 99 1.29 0.61 19.57
N THR A 100 2.34 -0.21 19.51
CA THR A 100 3.71 0.30 19.37
C THR A 100 4.01 0.74 17.93
N VAL A 101 4.68 1.88 17.80
CA VAL A 101 5.31 2.35 16.56
C VAL A 101 6.79 2.00 16.59
N ILE A 102 7.24 1.22 15.62
CA ILE A 102 8.65 0.96 15.34
C ILE A 102 9.12 1.99 14.32
N GLN A 103 9.81 3.02 14.80
CA GLN A 103 10.33 4.11 13.97
C GLN A 103 11.70 3.74 13.43
N LEU A 104 11.83 3.70 12.11
CA LEU A 104 13.06 3.34 11.41
C LEU A 104 13.86 4.59 11.03
N ASN A 105 15.15 4.58 11.33
CA ASN A 105 16.11 5.56 10.81
C ASN A 105 16.59 5.14 9.40
N PRO A 106 17.12 6.09 8.60
CA PRO A 106 17.71 5.80 7.29
C PRO A 106 18.79 4.73 7.35
N GLY A 107 18.73 3.78 6.41
CA GLY A 107 19.70 2.70 6.29
C GLY A 107 19.11 1.44 5.68
N THR A 108 19.94 0.40 5.58
CA THR A 108 19.56 -0.91 5.04
C THR A 108 19.39 -1.91 6.17
N TYR A 109 18.19 -2.46 6.29
CA TYR A 109 17.82 -3.51 7.22
C TYR A 109 17.89 -4.86 6.50
N SER A 110 18.93 -5.62 6.76
CA SER A 110 19.23 -6.88 6.08
C SER A 110 19.78 -7.93 7.05
N GLN A 111 20.04 -9.12 6.57
CA GLN A 111 20.68 -10.15 7.38
C GLN A 111 22.05 -9.69 7.93
N GLU A 112 22.76 -8.85 7.20
CA GLU A 112 24.07 -8.30 7.61
C GLU A 112 23.94 -7.32 8.79
N THR A 113 22.80 -6.64 8.91
CA THR A 113 22.49 -5.72 10.02
C THR A 113 21.71 -6.40 11.16
N GLY A 114 21.56 -7.73 11.12
CA GLY A 114 20.97 -8.52 12.21
C GLY A 114 19.51 -8.93 11.98
N GLU A 115 18.93 -8.70 10.80
CA GLU A 115 17.56 -9.11 10.53
C GLU A 115 17.43 -10.62 10.32
N VAL A 116 16.36 -11.19 10.86
CA VAL A 116 15.95 -12.58 10.64
C VAL A 116 14.62 -12.58 9.88
N PHE A 117 14.64 -13.09 8.66
CA PHE A 117 13.48 -13.08 7.77
C PHE A 117 12.67 -14.39 7.79
N PRO A 118 11.33 -14.33 7.51
CA PRO A 118 10.56 -13.11 7.30
C PRO A 118 10.32 -12.33 8.58
N LEU A 119 10.33 -11.00 8.49
CA LEU A 119 9.88 -10.16 9.59
C LEU A 119 8.39 -10.39 9.81
N SER A 120 8.00 -10.82 11.00
CA SER A 120 6.61 -11.12 11.34
C SER A 120 5.98 -9.96 12.09
N LEU A 121 5.27 -9.11 11.36
CA LEU A 121 4.61 -7.93 11.91
C LEU A 121 3.31 -8.34 12.60
N LYS A 122 3.28 -8.20 13.93
CA LYS A 122 2.15 -8.58 14.77
C LYS A 122 0.97 -7.60 14.64
N ASP A 123 -0.19 -8.03 15.09
CA ASP A 123 -1.39 -7.19 15.17
C ASP A 123 -1.15 -5.90 15.96
N GLY A 124 -1.68 -4.78 15.47
CA GLY A 124 -1.59 -3.48 16.10
C GLY A 124 -0.19 -2.83 16.10
N ILE A 125 0.81 -3.41 15.40
CA ILE A 125 2.15 -2.81 15.28
C ILE A 125 2.22 -1.94 14.03
N THR A 126 2.82 -0.75 14.16
CA THR A 126 3.17 0.12 13.05
C THR A 126 4.68 0.06 12.80
N LEU A 127 5.07 -0.33 11.59
CA LEU A 127 6.44 -0.20 11.08
C LEU A 127 6.51 1.08 10.26
N GLN A 128 7.22 2.08 10.75
CA GLN A 128 7.22 3.42 10.18
C GLN A 128 8.60 3.89 9.78
N GLY A 129 8.71 4.23 8.49
CA GLY A 129 9.84 4.94 7.90
C GLY A 129 9.48 6.39 7.55
N ASN A 130 9.78 6.79 6.30
CA ASN A 130 9.52 8.14 5.78
C ASN A 130 8.53 8.09 4.61
N GLU A 131 7.27 8.38 4.88
CA GLU A 131 6.20 8.38 3.86
C GLU A 131 6.40 9.46 2.79
N ALA A 132 6.97 10.62 3.15
CA ALA A 132 7.18 11.73 2.22
C ALA A 132 8.15 11.39 1.08
N THR A 133 9.03 10.42 1.27
CA THR A 133 9.99 9.93 0.27
C THR A 133 9.65 8.55 -0.29
N ASN A 134 8.48 8.00 0.04
CA ASN A 134 8.11 6.62 -0.24
C ASN A 134 9.17 5.60 0.24
N GLY A 135 9.82 5.91 1.36
CA GLY A 135 10.81 5.05 1.99
C GLY A 135 12.16 4.98 1.28
N GLN A 136 12.50 5.95 0.42
CA GLN A 136 13.70 5.89 -0.43
C GLN A 136 15.00 5.58 0.32
N ASP A 137 15.15 6.09 1.54
CA ASP A 137 16.38 5.93 2.34
C ASP A 137 16.27 4.84 3.41
N ILE A 138 15.15 4.11 3.47
CA ILE A 138 14.87 3.08 4.48
C ILE A 138 14.55 1.77 3.77
N VAL A 139 15.59 0.94 3.58
CA VAL A 139 15.50 -0.27 2.75
C VAL A 139 15.47 -1.52 3.61
N ILE A 140 14.41 -2.31 3.49
CA ILE A 140 14.31 -3.65 4.09
C ILE A 140 14.57 -4.67 3.00
N MET A 141 15.74 -5.32 3.05
CA MET A 141 16.24 -6.19 2.00
C MET A 141 16.53 -7.59 2.50
N GLY A 142 15.86 -8.56 1.92
CA GLY A 142 16.08 -9.97 2.23
C GLY A 142 14.80 -10.78 2.15
N GLY A 143 14.85 -12.01 2.63
CA GLY A 143 13.69 -12.88 2.67
C GLY A 143 13.99 -14.19 3.39
N GLY A 144 12.93 -14.79 3.90
CA GLY A 144 12.99 -16.05 4.64
C GLY A 144 11.87 -17.00 4.23
N ASN A 145 12.17 -18.29 4.32
CA ASN A 145 11.19 -19.33 4.04
C ASN A 145 10.24 -19.52 5.21
N PHE A 146 8.97 -19.71 4.88
CA PHE A 146 7.92 -20.08 5.84
C PHE A 146 6.88 -20.99 5.17
N VAL A 147 6.01 -21.59 5.96
CA VAL A 147 4.89 -22.39 5.45
C VAL A 147 3.62 -21.56 5.57
N SER A 148 3.05 -21.20 4.42
CA SER A 148 1.74 -20.57 4.33
C SER A 148 0.65 -21.63 4.47
N PRO A 149 -0.40 -21.39 5.27
CA PRO A 149 -1.56 -22.27 5.35
C PRO A 149 -2.22 -22.56 4.00
N THR A 150 -2.22 -21.58 3.07
CA THR A 150 -2.94 -21.69 1.79
C THR A 150 -2.05 -22.02 0.59
N PHE A 151 -0.75 -21.67 0.63
CA PHE A 151 0.17 -21.80 -0.52
C PHE A 151 1.45 -22.60 -0.22
N ALA A 152 1.48 -23.40 0.84
CA ALA A 152 2.63 -24.22 1.24
C ALA A 152 3.90 -23.36 1.44
N ARG A 153 5.07 -23.83 0.98
CA ARG A 153 6.36 -23.17 1.20
C ARG A 153 6.49 -21.88 0.38
N GLN A 154 6.66 -20.75 1.05
CA GLN A 154 6.85 -19.42 0.48
C GLN A 154 8.14 -18.78 1.00
N ASN A 155 8.56 -17.68 0.33
CA ASN A 155 9.67 -16.84 0.75
C ASN A 155 9.20 -15.38 0.75
N ALA A 156 9.28 -14.71 1.89
CA ALA A 156 8.86 -13.32 2.02
C ALA A 156 9.85 -12.48 2.84
N THR A 157 9.89 -11.18 2.59
CA THR A 157 10.63 -10.22 3.43
C THR A 157 9.83 -9.90 4.68
N ILE A 158 8.57 -9.54 4.51
CA ILE A 158 7.65 -9.21 5.62
C ILE A 158 6.40 -10.09 5.49
N LYS A 159 5.87 -10.54 6.61
CA LYS A 159 4.52 -11.12 6.71
C LYS A 159 3.74 -10.41 7.80
N THR A 160 2.44 -10.20 7.58
CA THR A 160 1.56 -9.47 8.51
C THR A 160 0.63 -10.38 9.27
N GLN A 161 0.21 -9.91 10.43
CA GLN A 161 -0.84 -10.48 11.26
C GLN A 161 -1.82 -9.37 11.67
N GLY A 162 -3.11 -9.66 11.67
CA GLY A 162 -4.14 -8.72 12.09
C GLY A 162 -4.12 -7.38 11.34
N ASN A 163 -4.27 -6.29 12.09
CA ASN A 163 -4.36 -4.91 11.60
C ASN A 163 -3.05 -4.13 11.80
N SER A 164 -1.95 -4.66 11.33
CA SER A 164 -0.66 -3.98 11.35
C SER A 164 -0.58 -2.84 10.32
N GLN A 165 0.42 -1.97 10.45
CA GLN A 165 0.66 -0.89 9.50
C GLN A 165 2.12 -0.90 9.01
N ILE A 166 2.33 -0.61 7.73
CA ILE A 166 3.64 -0.47 7.09
C ILE A 166 3.63 0.84 6.32
N ILE A 167 4.47 1.77 6.73
CA ILE A 167 4.44 3.14 6.23
C ILE A 167 5.85 3.59 5.86
N GLY A 168 6.02 4.11 4.63
CA GLY A 168 7.21 4.83 4.23
C GLY A 168 8.51 4.02 4.25
N VAL A 169 8.49 2.80 3.73
CA VAL A 169 9.69 1.93 3.62
C VAL A 169 9.85 1.40 2.20
N THR A 170 11.09 1.15 1.80
CA THR A 170 11.40 0.38 0.60
C THR A 170 11.59 -1.10 0.96
N VAL A 171 10.91 -1.99 0.25
CA VAL A 171 10.96 -3.44 0.49
C VAL A 171 11.43 -4.15 -0.78
N THR A 172 12.43 -5.00 -0.65
CA THR A 172 12.94 -5.84 -1.75
C THR A 172 13.26 -7.25 -1.28
N ASN A 173 12.94 -8.24 -2.11
CA ASN A 173 13.29 -9.62 -1.86
C ASN A 173 14.07 -10.21 -3.05
N PRO A 174 15.40 -10.18 -3.02
CA PRO A 174 16.25 -10.66 -4.11
C PRO A 174 16.34 -12.20 -4.18
N ASN A 175 15.76 -12.93 -3.22
CA ASN A 175 15.85 -14.38 -3.16
C ASN A 175 14.94 -15.05 -4.18
N THR A 176 15.27 -16.26 -4.59
CA THR A 176 14.43 -17.07 -5.50
C THR A 176 13.00 -17.17 -4.97
N ARG A 177 12.01 -16.86 -5.82
CA ARG A 177 10.58 -16.77 -5.48
C ARG A 177 10.28 -15.78 -4.34
N GLY A 178 11.13 -14.77 -4.17
CA GLY A 178 11.02 -13.77 -3.12
C GLY A 178 9.85 -12.81 -3.35
N THR A 179 8.96 -12.72 -2.37
CA THR A 179 7.86 -11.76 -2.29
C THR A 179 8.21 -10.69 -1.26
N GLY A 180 7.99 -9.42 -1.56
CA GLY A 180 8.27 -8.34 -0.61
C GLY A 180 7.39 -8.43 0.63
N LEU A 181 6.07 -8.45 0.47
CA LEU A 181 5.10 -8.51 1.56
C LEU A 181 4.07 -9.62 1.33
N TRP A 182 3.90 -10.47 2.33
CA TRP A 182 2.91 -11.54 2.36
C TRP A 182 1.77 -11.20 3.34
N ILE A 183 0.55 -11.09 2.81
CA ILE A 183 -0.67 -10.77 3.56
C ILE A 183 -1.59 -11.99 3.48
N GLU A 184 -1.80 -12.67 4.61
CA GLU A 184 -2.63 -13.87 4.68
C GLU A 184 -3.50 -13.82 5.94
N SER A 185 -4.82 -13.86 5.76
CA SER A 185 -5.80 -13.77 6.86
C SER A 185 -5.56 -12.54 7.76
N SER A 186 -5.22 -11.40 7.14
CA SER A 186 -4.91 -10.15 7.84
C SER A 186 -5.31 -8.94 6.99
N SER A 187 -5.50 -7.79 7.64
CA SER A 187 -6.00 -6.58 6.98
C SER A 187 -5.13 -5.35 7.32
N PRO A 188 -3.84 -5.37 6.94
CA PRO A 188 -2.92 -4.27 7.22
C PRO A 188 -3.23 -3.02 6.39
N VAL A 189 -2.71 -1.88 6.86
CA VAL A 189 -2.58 -0.66 6.07
C VAL A 189 -1.14 -0.57 5.55
N VAL A 190 -0.98 -0.35 4.24
CA VAL A 190 0.33 -0.19 3.59
C VAL A 190 0.30 1.12 2.81
N SER A 191 1.10 2.10 3.21
CA SER A 191 1.10 3.43 2.58
C SER A 191 2.49 4.03 2.41
N GLY A 192 2.66 4.81 1.33
CA GLY A 192 3.88 5.55 1.04
C GLY A 192 5.13 4.66 0.98
N CYS A 193 4.99 3.42 0.54
CA CYS A 193 6.09 2.45 0.43
C CYS A 193 6.53 2.27 -1.02
N THR A 194 7.76 1.77 -1.19
CA THR A 194 8.28 1.30 -2.48
C THR A 194 8.54 -0.21 -2.40
N PHE A 195 7.91 -0.98 -3.30
CA PHE A 195 8.19 -2.41 -3.49
C PHE A 195 8.97 -2.59 -4.78
N ILE A 196 10.25 -2.94 -4.67
CA ILE A 196 11.18 -2.91 -5.81
C ILE A 196 11.96 -4.22 -5.96
N GLU A 197 12.19 -4.63 -7.22
CA GLU A 197 13.13 -5.69 -7.60
C GLU A 197 12.94 -7.04 -6.87
N SER A 198 11.75 -7.29 -6.34
CA SER A 198 11.44 -8.61 -5.79
C SER A 198 11.44 -9.66 -6.90
N LYS A 199 12.01 -10.84 -6.63
CA LYS A 199 12.11 -11.92 -7.63
C LYS A 199 10.80 -12.61 -7.96
N ARG A 200 9.72 -12.23 -7.26
CA ARG A 200 8.33 -12.61 -7.56
C ARG A 200 7.44 -11.38 -7.46
N ASP A 201 6.67 -11.22 -6.41
CA ASP A 201 5.68 -10.16 -6.29
C ASP A 201 6.13 -9.07 -5.31
N GLY A 202 5.72 -7.84 -5.53
CA GLY A 202 5.84 -6.78 -4.53
C GLY A 202 5.02 -7.14 -3.29
N ILE A 203 3.71 -7.39 -3.49
CA ILE A 203 2.78 -7.84 -2.43
C ILE A 203 2.00 -9.07 -2.92
N PHE A 204 1.79 -10.04 -2.03
CA PHE A 204 0.88 -11.17 -2.23
C PHE A 204 -0.22 -11.16 -1.17
N ILE A 205 -1.48 -11.17 -1.59
CA ILE A 205 -2.69 -11.13 -0.74
C ILE A 205 -3.44 -12.44 -0.94
N THR A 206 -3.83 -13.09 0.15
CA THR A 206 -4.57 -14.36 0.07
C THR A 206 -5.50 -14.57 1.27
N SER A 207 -6.33 -15.61 1.19
CA SER A 207 -7.38 -15.91 2.17
C SER A 207 -8.44 -14.80 2.24
N GLU A 208 -9.07 -14.61 3.38
CA GLU A 208 -10.06 -13.55 3.63
C GLU A 208 -9.41 -12.20 4.00
N SER A 209 -8.24 -11.91 3.42
CA SER A 209 -7.54 -10.65 3.67
C SER A 209 -8.24 -9.47 3.01
N ASN A 210 -8.29 -8.34 3.73
CA ASN A 210 -8.92 -7.11 3.26
C ASN A 210 -8.04 -5.87 3.56
N PRO A 211 -6.80 -5.81 3.03
CA PRO A 211 -5.87 -4.72 3.30
C PRO A 211 -6.27 -3.41 2.62
N LYS A 212 -5.72 -2.29 3.14
CA LYS A 212 -5.69 -1.00 2.46
C LYS A 212 -4.29 -0.73 1.95
N ILE A 213 -4.13 -0.70 0.63
CA ILE A 213 -2.84 -0.49 -0.05
C ILE A 213 -2.95 0.80 -0.85
N GLN A 214 -2.32 1.87 -0.36
CA GLN A 214 -2.49 3.20 -0.94
C GLN A 214 -1.20 3.99 -1.06
N SER A 215 -1.07 4.78 -2.14
CA SER A 215 0.06 5.70 -2.36
C SER A 215 1.42 5.01 -2.36
N ASN A 216 1.50 3.76 -2.86
CA ASN A 216 2.74 3.00 -2.95
C ASN A 216 3.27 2.98 -4.39
N ILE A 217 4.56 2.65 -4.52
CA ILE A 217 5.26 2.46 -5.79
C ILE A 217 5.66 0.98 -5.91
N PHE A 218 5.25 0.35 -7.01
CA PHE A 218 5.66 -1.01 -7.37
C PHE A 218 6.47 -0.94 -8.65
N VAL A 219 7.75 -1.26 -8.58
CA VAL A 219 8.65 -1.11 -9.73
C VAL A 219 9.61 -2.30 -9.86
N GLN A 220 9.79 -2.77 -11.09
CA GLN A 220 10.77 -3.82 -11.45
C GLN A 220 10.62 -5.14 -10.67
N ASN A 221 9.43 -5.45 -10.15
CA ASN A 221 9.19 -6.77 -9.58
C ASN A 221 9.06 -7.80 -10.72
N ALA A 222 9.81 -8.90 -10.63
CA ALA A 222 9.91 -9.87 -11.72
C ALA A 222 8.60 -10.65 -11.99
N GLY A 223 7.78 -10.84 -10.96
CA GLY A 223 6.40 -11.32 -11.06
C GLY A 223 5.45 -10.14 -11.20
N ASN A 224 4.64 -9.90 -10.20
CA ASN A 224 3.60 -8.88 -10.25
C ASN A 224 3.86 -7.75 -9.26
N GLY A 225 3.28 -6.58 -9.49
CA GLY A 225 3.24 -5.55 -8.46
C GLY A 225 2.45 -6.06 -7.26
N ILE A 226 1.18 -6.44 -7.48
CA ILE A 226 0.33 -7.09 -6.48
C ILE A 226 -0.30 -8.35 -7.08
N SER A 227 -0.28 -9.45 -6.32
CA SER A 227 -1.06 -10.66 -6.58
C SER A 227 -2.13 -10.85 -5.52
N ILE A 228 -3.37 -11.14 -5.94
CA ILE A 228 -4.51 -11.39 -5.06
C ILE A 228 -5.13 -12.73 -5.45
N ALA A 229 -5.30 -13.61 -4.46
CA ALA A 229 -5.78 -14.97 -4.69
C ALA A 229 -6.77 -15.41 -3.60
N ARG A 230 -7.43 -16.55 -3.82
CA ARG A 230 -8.48 -17.11 -2.96
C ARG A 230 -9.64 -16.11 -2.83
N SER A 231 -10.09 -15.84 -1.60
CA SER A 231 -11.14 -14.87 -1.30
C SER A 231 -10.56 -13.50 -0.91
N GLY A 232 -9.32 -13.21 -1.33
CA GLY A 232 -8.66 -11.94 -1.05
C GLY A 232 -9.45 -10.77 -1.62
N ALA A 233 -9.58 -9.72 -0.82
CA ALA A 233 -10.23 -8.48 -1.20
C ALA A 233 -9.28 -7.29 -0.96
N GLY A 234 -9.79 -6.15 -0.58
CA GLY A 234 -9.02 -4.97 -0.19
C GLY A 234 -9.20 -3.80 -1.12
N GLU A 235 -8.75 -2.67 -0.63
CA GLU A 235 -8.72 -1.40 -1.36
C GLU A 235 -7.29 -1.16 -1.88
N ILE A 236 -7.14 -1.09 -3.20
CA ILE A 236 -5.87 -0.80 -3.88
C ILE A 236 -6.04 0.55 -4.57
N ARG A 237 -5.51 1.61 -3.95
CA ARG A 237 -5.82 2.96 -4.37
C ARG A 237 -4.59 3.85 -4.51
N ASN A 238 -4.59 4.69 -5.56
CA ASN A 238 -3.57 5.73 -5.76
C ASN A 238 -2.13 5.17 -5.75
N ASN A 239 -1.92 3.96 -6.29
CA ASN A 239 -0.59 3.36 -6.40
C ASN A 239 -0.05 3.52 -7.83
N VAL A 240 1.27 3.41 -7.96
CA VAL A 240 1.98 3.36 -9.25
C VAL A 240 2.55 1.96 -9.45
N PHE A 241 2.23 1.34 -10.61
CA PHE A 241 2.78 0.05 -11.03
C PHE A 241 3.54 0.24 -12.34
N GLN A 242 4.84 -0.02 -12.32
CA GLN A 242 5.69 0.22 -13.49
C GLN A 242 6.75 -0.86 -13.65
N ASN A 243 6.96 -1.32 -14.89
CA ASN A 243 8.02 -2.29 -15.24
C ASN A 243 7.95 -3.59 -14.44
N THR A 244 6.75 -4.09 -14.15
CA THR A 244 6.55 -5.41 -13.50
C THR A 244 6.06 -6.45 -14.52
N GLY A 245 5.94 -7.71 -14.11
CA GLY A 245 5.31 -8.72 -14.96
C GLY A 245 3.86 -8.31 -15.23
N PHE A 246 2.95 -8.49 -14.28
CA PHE A 246 1.64 -7.83 -14.31
C PHE A 246 1.62 -6.69 -13.30
N GLY A 247 0.98 -5.57 -13.61
CA GLY A 247 0.75 -4.52 -12.62
C GLY A 247 0.00 -5.12 -11.43
N ILE A 248 -1.18 -5.69 -11.70
CA ILE A 248 -2.01 -6.37 -10.70
C ILE A 248 -2.52 -7.70 -11.27
N SER A 249 -2.46 -8.77 -10.50
CA SER A 249 -3.04 -10.08 -10.83
C SER A 249 -4.14 -10.43 -9.82
N VAL A 250 -5.36 -10.73 -10.30
CA VAL A 250 -6.53 -11.06 -9.48
C VAL A 250 -7.02 -12.44 -9.87
N ASN A 251 -6.99 -13.38 -8.94
CA ASN A 251 -7.23 -14.80 -9.21
C ASN A 251 -8.27 -15.40 -8.26
N ASP A 252 -8.70 -16.62 -8.57
CA ASP A 252 -9.64 -17.44 -7.81
C ASP A 252 -11.00 -16.73 -7.64
N GLU A 253 -11.44 -16.44 -6.44
CA GLU A 253 -12.69 -15.74 -6.10
C GLU A 253 -12.44 -14.32 -5.57
N ALA A 254 -11.21 -13.80 -5.77
CA ALA A 254 -10.80 -12.51 -5.26
C ALA A 254 -11.65 -11.35 -5.82
N SER A 255 -11.95 -10.37 -4.96
CA SER A 255 -12.86 -9.27 -5.28
C SER A 255 -12.38 -7.91 -4.74
N PRO A 256 -11.16 -7.46 -5.07
CA PRO A 256 -10.63 -6.18 -4.62
C PRO A 256 -11.33 -5.00 -5.32
N THR A 257 -11.29 -3.83 -4.68
CA THR A 257 -11.58 -2.54 -5.30
C THR A 257 -10.27 -1.88 -5.70
N ILE A 258 -10.11 -1.59 -7.01
CA ILE A 258 -8.89 -1.06 -7.63
C ILE A 258 -9.21 0.32 -8.19
N THR A 259 -8.72 1.38 -7.53
CA THR A 259 -9.14 2.74 -7.86
C THR A 259 -7.97 3.72 -7.93
N GLU A 260 -8.04 4.68 -8.86
CA GLU A 260 -7.09 5.80 -8.96
C GLU A 260 -5.61 5.35 -9.11
N ASN A 261 -5.35 4.14 -9.62
CA ASN A 261 -4.00 3.66 -9.82
C ASN A 261 -3.45 4.05 -11.20
N LYS A 262 -2.13 4.21 -11.27
CA LYS A 262 -1.37 4.37 -12.49
C LYS A 262 -0.62 3.07 -12.80
N ILE A 263 -1.01 2.39 -13.88
CA ILE A 263 -0.52 1.05 -14.26
C ILE A 263 0.09 1.12 -15.65
N ILE A 264 1.42 1.25 -15.71
CA ILE A 264 2.13 1.60 -16.94
C ILE A 264 3.37 0.73 -17.18
N GLU A 265 3.70 0.50 -18.43
CA GLU A 265 4.95 -0.14 -18.86
C GLU A 265 5.17 -1.54 -18.26
N ASN A 266 4.13 -2.20 -17.76
CA ASN A 266 4.18 -3.58 -17.31
C ASN A 266 4.07 -4.52 -18.53
N ARG A 267 4.30 -5.81 -18.35
CA ARG A 267 4.03 -6.78 -19.43
C ARG A 267 2.54 -6.77 -19.77
N ASP A 268 1.65 -6.90 -18.77
CA ASP A 268 0.22 -6.66 -18.84
C ASP A 268 -0.20 -5.74 -17.68
N GLY A 269 -1.22 -4.92 -17.88
CA GLY A 269 -1.68 -4.00 -16.83
C GLY A 269 -2.35 -4.75 -15.67
N ILE A 270 -3.56 -5.24 -15.89
CA ILE A 270 -4.33 -6.01 -14.90
C ILE A 270 -4.74 -7.34 -15.52
N VAL A 271 -4.42 -8.47 -14.87
CA VAL A 271 -4.83 -9.81 -15.31
C VAL A 271 -5.80 -10.41 -14.29
N ILE A 272 -6.99 -10.78 -14.77
CA ILE A 272 -8.11 -11.28 -13.95
C ILE A 272 -8.47 -12.67 -14.43
N SER A 273 -8.49 -13.64 -13.53
CA SER A 273 -8.71 -15.04 -13.89
C SER A 273 -9.61 -15.80 -12.92
N HIS A 274 -9.98 -17.02 -13.31
CA HIS A 274 -10.89 -17.90 -12.56
C HIS A 274 -12.27 -17.26 -12.36
N GLN A 275 -12.73 -17.03 -11.14
CA GLN A 275 -14.04 -16.45 -10.82
C GLN A 275 -13.90 -15.08 -10.16
N ALA A 276 -12.73 -14.42 -10.34
CA ALA A 276 -12.43 -13.15 -9.73
C ALA A 276 -13.37 -12.03 -10.24
N LYS A 277 -13.74 -11.12 -9.32
CA LYS A 277 -14.71 -10.04 -9.55
C LYS A 277 -14.20 -8.70 -9.02
N PRO A 278 -13.06 -8.19 -9.50
CA PRO A 278 -12.59 -6.89 -9.08
C PRO A 278 -13.47 -5.75 -9.61
N ILE A 279 -13.52 -4.65 -8.86
CA ILE A 279 -14.14 -3.38 -9.27
C ILE A 279 -13.03 -2.43 -9.67
N LEU A 280 -13.06 -1.88 -10.90
CA LEU A 280 -12.06 -0.97 -11.44
C LEU A 280 -12.68 0.41 -11.69
N ARG A 281 -12.17 1.46 -11.02
CA ARG A 281 -12.65 2.84 -11.19
C ARG A 281 -11.48 3.84 -11.24
N ASN A 282 -11.57 4.81 -12.12
CA ASN A 282 -10.63 5.94 -12.19
C ASN A 282 -9.14 5.54 -12.38
N ASN A 283 -8.83 4.38 -12.94
CA ASN A 283 -7.45 3.96 -13.15
C ASN A 283 -6.92 4.47 -14.50
N LEU A 284 -5.63 4.80 -14.55
CA LEU A 284 -4.89 5.02 -15.79
C LEU A 284 -4.10 3.76 -16.12
N ILE A 285 -4.43 3.10 -17.22
CA ILE A 285 -3.83 1.83 -17.67
C ILE A 285 -3.30 2.04 -19.09
N GLU A 286 -2.03 2.34 -19.22
CA GLU A 286 -1.48 2.69 -20.54
C GLU A 286 -0.05 2.17 -20.75
N ASN A 287 0.33 2.06 -22.02
CA ASN A 287 1.68 1.71 -22.45
C ASN A 287 2.19 0.36 -21.89
N ASN A 288 1.30 -0.55 -21.48
CA ASN A 288 1.71 -1.90 -21.12
C ASN A 288 2.09 -2.66 -22.39
N GLN A 289 3.11 -3.54 -22.28
CA GLN A 289 3.75 -4.19 -23.43
C GLN A 289 2.80 -5.08 -24.26
N ARG A 290 1.79 -5.68 -23.60
CA ARG A 290 0.78 -6.50 -24.25
C ARG A 290 -0.60 -5.89 -24.07
N ASP A 291 -1.32 -6.22 -23.03
CA ASP A 291 -2.70 -5.84 -22.84
C ASP A 291 -2.89 -4.93 -21.62
N GLY A 292 -3.88 -4.05 -21.67
CA GLY A 292 -4.24 -3.18 -20.55
C GLY A 292 -4.97 -3.97 -19.46
N VAL A 293 -6.15 -4.49 -19.78
CA VAL A 293 -6.95 -5.35 -18.90
C VAL A 293 -7.20 -6.67 -19.59
N VAL A 294 -6.90 -7.77 -18.93
CA VAL A 294 -7.11 -9.15 -19.40
C VAL A 294 -8.09 -9.87 -18.49
N ALA A 295 -9.18 -10.39 -19.05
CA ALA A 295 -10.09 -11.26 -18.32
C ALA A 295 -10.14 -12.64 -19.01
N ILE A 296 -9.88 -13.69 -18.23
CA ILE A 296 -9.86 -15.09 -18.73
C ILE A 296 -10.70 -16.01 -17.84
N SER A 297 -11.01 -17.19 -18.35
CA SER A 297 -11.79 -18.23 -17.65
C SER A 297 -13.22 -17.77 -17.35
N GLN A 298 -13.57 -17.60 -16.09
CA GLN A 298 -14.89 -17.16 -15.61
C GLN A 298 -14.80 -15.81 -14.87
N ALA A 299 -13.75 -15.04 -15.14
CA ALA A 299 -13.56 -13.71 -14.55
C ALA A 299 -14.71 -12.77 -14.92
N GLN A 300 -15.16 -11.98 -13.96
CA GLN A 300 -16.26 -11.02 -14.11
C GLN A 300 -15.84 -9.66 -13.52
N PRO A 301 -14.85 -8.96 -14.13
CA PRO A 301 -14.49 -7.63 -13.69
C PRO A 301 -15.61 -6.63 -13.94
N ASP A 302 -15.82 -5.73 -13.00
CA ASP A 302 -16.68 -4.56 -13.17
C ASP A 302 -15.81 -3.35 -13.56
N LEU A 303 -15.83 -2.97 -14.85
CA LEU A 303 -15.17 -1.79 -15.38
C LEU A 303 -16.12 -0.59 -15.49
N GLY A 304 -17.32 -0.68 -15.01
CA GLY A 304 -18.31 0.40 -14.99
C GLY A 304 -19.68 -0.07 -15.48
N THR A 305 -20.71 0.47 -14.84
CA THR A 305 -22.13 0.27 -15.15
C THR A 305 -22.78 1.63 -15.40
N VAL A 306 -24.06 1.63 -15.82
CA VAL A 306 -24.84 2.86 -15.99
C VAL A 306 -24.94 3.67 -14.70
N ASP A 307 -25.16 2.99 -13.57
CA ASP A 307 -25.31 3.63 -12.26
C ASP A 307 -23.96 3.98 -11.61
N SER A 308 -22.88 3.33 -12.03
CA SER A 308 -21.52 3.52 -11.51
C SER A 308 -20.50 3.45 -12.66
N PRO A 309 -20.32 4.56 -13.42
CA PRO A 309 -19.39 4.61 -14.56
C PRO A 309 -17.94 4.29 -14.15
N GLY A 310 -17.20 3.64 -15.06
CA GLY A 310 -15.85 3.16 -14.77
C GLY A 310 -14.82 4.28 -14.60
N GLN A 311 -14.88 5.30 -15.45
CA GLN A 311 -13.95 6.44 -15.49
C GLN A 311 -12.46 6.03 -15.58
N ASN A 312 -12.20 4.80 -16.04
CA ASN A 312 -10.84 4.37 -16.32
C ASN A 312 -10.40 4.93 -17.66
N ILE A 313 -9.13 5.28 -17.78
CA ILE A 313 -8.45 5.63 -19.03
C ILE A 313 -7.59 4.43 -19.40
N ILE A 314 -7.97 3.70 -20.46
CA ILE A 314 -7.27 2.49 -20.90
C ILE A 314 -6.88 2.68 -22.34
N ARG A 315 -5.59 2.87 -22.61
CA ARG A 315 -5.12 3.25 -23.96
C ARG A 315 -3.68 2.88 -24.23
N SER A 316 -3.31 2.86 -25.49
CA SER A 316 -1.91 2.70 -25.95
C SER A 316 -1.21 1.45 -25.43
N ASN A 317 -1.94 0.39 -25.06
CA ASN A 317 -1.34 -0.88 -24.70
C ASN A 317 -0.93 -1.64 -25.96
N GLY A 318 0.07 -2.48 -25.90
CA GLY A 318 0.73 -3.05 -27.08
C GLY A 318 -0.17 -3.88 -28.00
N ARG A 319 -1.11 -4.65 -27.46
CA ARG A 319 -2.02 -5.49 -28.24
C ARG A 319 -3.47 -5.03 -28.14
N TYR A 320 -4.09 -5.16 -26.99
CA TYR A 320 -5.45 -4.72 -26.70
C TYR A 320 -5.50 -3.84 -25.45
N ASP A 321 -6.40 -2.89 -25.43
CA ASP A 321 -6.67 -2.11 -24.22
C ASP A 321 -7.53 -2.93 -23.24
N VAL A 322 -8.51 -3.70 -23.78
CA VAL A 322 -9.24 -4.73 -23.03
C VAL A 322 -9.27 -6.03 -23.84
N TYR A 323 -8.82 -7.11 -23.23
CA TYR A 323 -8.88 -8.46 -23.79
C TYR A 323 -9.80 -9.35 -22.95
N ASN A 324 -11.02 -9.55 -23.46
CA ASN A 324 -11.97 -10.48 -22.88
C ASN A 324 -11.85 -11.85 -23.55
N ALA A 325 -11.19 -12.79 -22.90
CA ALA A 325 -11.10 -14.19 -23.26
C ALA A 325 -11.83 -15.09 -22.27
N THR A 326 -12.88 -14.58 -21.63
CA THR A 326 -13.74 -15.34 -20.74
C THR A 326 -14.62 -16.30 -21.52
N ARG A 327 -15.12 -17.32 -20.85
CA ARG A 327 -16.00 -18.32 -21.47
C ARG A 327 -17.47 -17.90 -21.34
N GLY A 328 -17.92 -17.04 -22.27
CA GLY A 328 -19.32 -16.65 -22.41
C GLY A 328 -19.78 -15.49 -21.53
N TYR A 329 -18.87 -14.74 -20.93
CA TYR A 329 -19.19 -13.53 -20.19
C TYR A 329 -18.92 -12.28 -21.02
N THR A 330 -19.87 -11.35 -21.02
CA THR A 330 -19.68 -9.99 -21.54
C THR A 330 -19.12 -9.09 -20.43
N ILE A 331 -18.10 -8.30 -20.73
CA ILE A 331 -17.56 -7.32 -19.80
C ILE A 331 -18.23 -5.98 -20.04
N THR A 332 -18.87 -5.42 -19.01
CA THR A 332 -19.42 -4.07 -19.07
C THR A 332 -18.32 -3.04 -18.87
N VAL A 333 -18.19 -2.10 -19.82
CA VAL A 333 -17.12 -1.09 -19.85
C VAL A 333 -17.67 0.34 -19.88
N ILE A 334 -18.84 0.58 -19.34
CA ILE A 334 -19.57 1.84 -19.42
C ILE A 334 -18.81 2.98 -18.71
N GLY A 335 -18.72 4.13 -19.40
CA GLY A 335 -18.14 5.34 -18.84
C GLY A 335 -16.62 5.35 -18.73
N ASN A 336 -15.92 4.56 -19.54
CA ASN A 336 -14.47 4.58 -19.64
C ASN A 336 -13.98 5.29 -20.90
N GLU A 337 -12.78 5.81 -20.87
CA GLU A 337 -12.05 6.29 -22.05
C GLU A 337 -11.26 5.13 -22.67
N ILE A 338 -11.85 4.48 -23.67
CA ILE A 338 -11.27 3.32 -24.39
C ILE A 338 -11.60 3.42 -25.87
N ASP A 339 -10.65 3.16 -26.75
CA ASP A 339 -10.91 2.94 -28.16
C ASP A 339 -11.57 1.57 -28.36
N GLN A 340 -12.82 1.56 -28.80
CA GLN A 340 -13.61 0.33 -29.02
C GLN A 340 -12.93 -0.64 -29.98
N THR A 341 -12.15 -0.14 -30.95
CA THR A 341 -11.40 -0.98 -31.91
C THR A 341 -10.25 -1.75 -31.26
N ARG A 342 -9.87 -1.36 -30.05
CA ARG A 342 -8.81 -1.99 -29.26
C ARG A 342 -9.35 -2.92 -28.15
N ILE A 343 -10.63 -3.29 -28.26
CA ILE A 343 -11.25 -4.30 -27.40
C ILE A 343 -11.38 -5.60 -28.16
N SER A 344 -10.95 -6.70 -27.57
CA SER A 344 -11.13 -8.05 -28.10
C SER A 344 -12.05 -8.85 -27.19
N GLY A 345 -13.04 -9.53 -27.78
CA GLY A 345 -14.06 -10.30 -27.08
C GLY A 345 -15.34 -9.52 -26.80
N ALA A 346 -16.28 -10.12 -26.07
CA ALA A 346 -17.61 -9.54 -25.84
C ALA A 346 -17.51 -8.39 -24.81
N ALA A 347 -17.96 -7.21 -25.19
CA ALA A 347 -18.01 -6.02 -24.33
C ALA A 347 -19.33 -5.26 -24.53
N GLU A 348 -19.84 -4.63 -23.45
CA GLU A 348 -21.02 -3.75 -23.43
C GLU A 348 -20.58 -2.33 -23.04
N PHE A 349 -21.08 -1.33 -23.82
CA PHE A 349 -20.67 0.08 -23.75
C PHE A 349 -21.80 0.95 -23.19
#